data_d4f16f70adbc41179eae9271e01b444c
#
_entry.id   d4f16f70adbc41179eae9271e01b444c
#
_cell.length_a   1.000
_cell.length_b   1.000
_cell.length_c   1.000
_cell.angle_alpha   90.00
_cell.angle_beta   90.00
_cell.angle_gamma   90.00
#
_symmetry.space_group_name_H-M   'P 1'
#
loop_
_entity.id
_entity.type
_entity.pdbx_description
1 polymer ?
#
loop_
_entity_poly.entity_id
_entity_poly.type
_entity_poly.pdbx_seq_one_letter_code
_entity_poly.pdbx_strand_id
1 'polypeptide(L)'
;YQVVTLMTTNGQAPFVTVFMYLNEARSEAEKHDLAMIIEETLRQRYEGVKNEAGVWITPAFPKLIYVLEEDNVREDSPYFYLTQMAAKCTAKRMVPDYISEKKMRELKLSKGETEGNGDCYTCMGCRSFLTPDRSGNGYDNVANAGNYEPGKPKYYGRFNQGVVTISLPDVALSSHGDKAKFWEIFDERLELCRKALMCRHNRLKGTLSDAAPILWQYGALARLEKGEPIDKLLYGGYSTISLGYAGLYECVKYMTGHSHTEAEGTPFAMEVMQHMNDKCAEWKAATNIDF
;
A
#
# COMPACT_ATOMS: atom_id res chain seq x y z
N TYR A 1 -13.58 5.13 17.78
CA TYR A 1 -13.25 6.23 18.70
C TYR A 1 -11.85 6.06 19.28
N GLN A 2 -11.53 4.91 19.87
CA GLN A 2 -10.23 4.65 20.49
C GLN A 2 -9.06 4.86 19.52
N VAL A 3 -9.14 4.39 18.28
CA VAL A 3 -8.05 4.50 17.30
C VAL A 3 -7.63 5.96 17.05
N VAL A 4 -8.56 6.90 16.99
CA VAL A 4 -8.24 8.32 16.76
C VAL A 4 -7.72 9.04 17.99
N THR A 5 -7.85 8.47 19.17
CA THR A 5 -7.31 9.01 20.43
C THR A 5 -5.99 8.38 20.84
N LEU A 6 -5.58 7.27 20.17
CA LEU A 6 -4.31 6.63 20.40
C LEU A 6 -3.18 7.36 19.65
N MET A 7 -2.02 7.35 20.25
CA MET A 7 -0.80 7.87 19.67
C MET A 7 0.31 6.85 19.81
N THR A 8 1.08 6.64 18.75
CA THR A 8 2.27 5.80 18.82
C THR A 8 3.38 6.50 19.60
N THR A 9 4.40 5.76 20.02
CA THR A 9 5.58 6.32 20.70
C THR A 9 6.29 7.42 19.90
N ASN A 10 6.07 7.45 18.58
CA ASN A 10 6.63 8.46 17.67
C ASN A 10 5.70 9.68 17.49
N GLY A 11 4.61 9.77 18.24
CA GLY A 11 3.67 10.88 18.15
C GLY A 11 2.76 10.84 16.91
N GLN A 12 2.59 9.68 16.27
CA GLN A 12 1.71 9.49 15.11
C GLN A 12 0.45 8.72 15.47
N ALA A 13 -0.63 8.96 14.75
CA ALA A 13 -1.82 8.13 14.84
C ALA A 13 -1.51 6.71 14.33
N PRO A 14 -2.07 5.64 14.95
CA PRO A 14 -1.89 4.28 14.46
C PRO A 14 -2.47 4.13 13.05
N PHE A 15 -1.70 3.55 12.14
CA PHE A 15 -2.16 3.20 10.80
C PHE A 15 -2.94 1.88 10.87
N VAL A 16 -4.25 2.00 11.06
CA VAL A 16 -5.18 0.86 11.09
C VAL A 16 -6.05 0.91 9.85
N THR A 17 -6.16 -0.21 9.15
CA THR A 17 -7.02 -0.38 7.98
C THR A 17 -8.05 -1.45 8.26
N VAL A 18 -9.31 -1.17 7.95
CA VAL A 18 -10.40 -2.15 7.92
C VAL A 18 -10.70 -2.46 6.47
N PHE A 19 -10.59 -3.72 6.12
CA PHE A 19 -10.83 -4.24 4.79
C PHE A 19 -12.22 -4.89 4.76
N MET A 20 -13.16 -4.23 4.09
CA MET A 20 -14.57 -4.63 4.03
C MET A 20 -14.78 -5.48 2.78
N TYR A 21 -14.68 -6.81 2.92
CA TYR A 21 -14.65 -7.78 1.86
C TYR A 21 -15.61 -8.94 2.18
N LEU A 22 -16.73 -9.03 1.46
CA LEU A 22 -17.77 -10.03 1.72
C LEU A 22 -17.33 -11.46 1.37
N ASN A 23 -16.56 -11.63 0.31
CA ASN A 23 -16.08 -12.95 -0.13
C ASN A 23 -14.94 -13.50 0.74
N GLU A 24 -14.55 -12.82 1.83
CA GLU A 24 -13.73 -13.39 2.89
C GLU A 24 -14.52 -14.40 3.75
N ALA A 25 -15.85 -14.30 3.75
CA ALA A 25 -16.75 -15.21 4.46
C ALA A 25 -16.66 -16.64 3.90
N ARG A 26 -16.74 -17.63 4.80
CA ARG A 26 -16.68 -19.05 4.46
C ARG A 26 -18.03 -19.69 4.26
N SER A 27 -19.11 -18.98 4.60
CA SER A 27 -20.50 -19.42 4.46
C SER A 27 -21.41 -18.22 4.21
N GLU A 28 -22.62 -18.49 3.71
CA GLU A 28 -23.63 -17.45 3.51
C GLU A 28 -24.07 -16.79 4.83
N ALA A 29 -24.07 -17.54 5.93
CA ALA A 29 -24.37 -16.98 7.27
C ALA A 29 -23.29 -16.00 7.69
N GLU A 30 -22.00 -16.35 7.56
CA GLU A 30 -20.86 -15.45 7.83
C GLU A 30 -20.89 -14.24 6.91
N LYS A 31 -21.25 -14.41 5.63
CA LYS A 31 -21.36 -13.29 4.69
C LYS A 31 -22.46 -12.31 5.11
N HIS A 32 -23.59 -12.82 5.58
CA HIS A 32 -24.66 -11.99 6.10
C HIS A 32 -24.22 -11.21 7.36
N ASP A 33 -23.58 -11.88 8.31
CA ASP A 33 -23.05 -11.24 9.52
C ASP A 33 -22.00 -10.17 9.17
N LEU A 34 -21.11 -10.48 8.23
CA LEU A 34 -20.11 -9.53 7.74
C LEU A 34 -20.77 -8.33 7.05
N ALA A 35 -21.82 -8.55 6.28
CA ALA A 35 -22.59 -7.46 5.67
C ALA A 35 -23.21 -6.52 6.71
N MET A 36 -23.75 -7.04 7.80
CA MET A 36 -24.26 -6.21 8.91
C MET A 36 -23.16 -5.39 9.57
N ILE A 37 -21.96 -5.98 9.76
CA ILE A 37 -20.80 -5.28 10.32
C ILE A 37 -20.35 -4.16 9.37
N ILE A 38 -20.30 -4.42 8.06
CA ILE A 38 -19.94 -3.43 7.04
C ILE A 38 -20.96 -2.29 7.02
N GLU A 39 -22.25 -2.62 7.03
CA GLU A 39 -23.35 -1.64 7.08
C GLU A 39 -23.19 -0.70 8.27
N GLU A 40 -23.02 -1.24 9.47
CA GLU A 40 -22.87 -0.44 10.68
C GLU A 40 -21.57 0.38 10.66
N THR A 41 -20.50 -0.17 10.14
CA THR A 41 -19.21 0.54 9.97
C THR A 41 -19.38 1.76 9.05
N LEU A 42 -20.07 1.60 7.93
CA LEU A 42 -20.35 2.68 6.99
C LEU A 42 -21.30 3.72 7.61
N ARG A 43 -22.32 3.29 8.36
CA ARG A 43 -23.25 4.17 9.05
C ARG A 43 -22.53 5.05 10.07
N GLN A 44 -21.70 4.45 10.92
CA GLN A 44 -20.89 5.16 11.91
C GLN A 44 -19.93 6.15 11.26
N ARG A 45 -19.27 5.74 10.17
CA ARG A 45 -18.38 6.63 9.43
C ARG A 45 -19.13 7.79 8.78
N TYR A 46 -20.31 7.56 8.24
CA TYR A 46 -21.17 8.59 7.66
C TYR A 46 -21.56 9.64 8.70
N GLU A 47 -21.90 9.23 9.91
CA GLU A 47 -22.20 10.13 11.03
C GLU A 47 -20.94 10.90 11.49
N GLY A 48 -19.82 10.22 11.61
CA GLY A 48 -18.57 10.78 12.12
C GLY A 48 -18.46 10.70 13.64
N VAL A 49 -17.56 11.49 14.21
CA VAL A 49 -17.31 11.56 15.66
C VAL A 49 -17.41 13.00 16.11
N LYS A 50 -18.05 13.26 17.24
CA LYS A 50 -18.07 14.60 17.85
C LYS A 50 -16.73 14.86 18.55
N ASN A 51 -16.16 16.03 18.29
CA ASN A 51 -15.05 16.55 19.09
C ASN A 51 -15.54 17.19 20.40
N GLU A 52 -14.64 17.69 21.21
CA GLU A 52 -14.94 18.35 22.51
C GLU A 52 -15.84 19.58 22.34
N ALA A 53 -15.77 20.27 21.20
CA ALA A 53 -16.65 21.40 20.88
C ALA A 53 -18.03 20.97 20.35
N GLY A 54 -18.34 19.68 20.34
CA GLY A 54 -19.61 19.13 19.84
C GLY A 54 -19.75 19.12 18.31
N VAL A 55 -18.67 19.41 17.57
CA VAL A 55 -18.65 19.43 16.11
C VAL A 55 -18.38 18.03 15.59
N TRP A 56 -19.14 17.59 14.58
CA TRP A 56 -18.93 16.32 13.92
C TRP A 56 -17.73 16.39 12.98
N ILE A 57 -16.76 15.54 13.20
CA ILE A 57 -15.56 15.40 12.40
C ILE A 57 -15.47 14.02 11.74
N THR A 58 -14.72 13.93 10.65
CA THR A 58 -14.38 12.64 10.01
C THR A 58 -13.06 12.15 10.60
N PRO A 59 -13.04 11.01 11.30
CA PRO A 59 -11.77 10.45 11.78
C PRO A 59 -10.91 9.97 10.61
N ALA A 60 -9.60 10.23 10.69
CA ALA A 60 -8.65 9.79 9.67
C ALA A 60 -8.45 8.26 9.69
N PHE A 61 -8.51 7.66 10.87
CA PHE A 61 -8.33 6.22 11.10
C PHE A 61 -9.48 5.63 11.93
N PRO A 62 -9.77 4.34 11.78
CA PRO A 62 -9.20 3.39 10.82
C PRO A 62 -9.49 3.81 9.38
N LYS A 63 -8.58 3.54 8.45
CA LYS A 63 -8.89 3.61 7.03
C LYS A 63 -9.91 2.53 6.69
N LEU A 64 -10.90 2.90 5.89
CA LEU A 64 -11.89 1.97 5.39
C LEU A 64 -11.62 1.71 3.92
N ILE A 65 -11.50 0.43 3.55
CA ILE A 65 -11.39 -0.01 2.17
C ILE A 65 -12.58 -0.90 1.88
N TYR A 66 -13.38 -0.52 0.89
CA TYR A 66 -14.55 -1.25 0.47
C TYR A 66 -14.25 -2.00 -0.84
N VAL A 67 -14.47 -3.30 -0.82
CA VAL A 67 -14.24 -4.15 -2.00
C VAL A 67 -15.50 -4.18 -2.85
N LEU A 68 -15.34 -3.86 -4.13
CA LEU A 68 -16.39 -4.01 -5.14
C LEU A 68 -16.34 -5.43 -5.68
N GLU A 69 -17.38 -6.19 -5.37
CA GLU A 69 -17.56 -7.60 -5.65
C GLU A 69 -18.80 -7.82 -6.50
N GLU A 70 -18.95 -8.97 -7.15
CA GLU A 70 -20.14 -9.25 -7.95
C GLU A 70 -21.44 -9.17 -7.15
N ASP A 71 -21.39 -9.55 -5.87
CA ASP A 71 -22.52 -9.56 -4.95
C ASP A 71 -22.96 -8.17 -4.49
N ASN A 72 -22.18 -7.11 -4.79
CA ASN A 72 -22.49 -5.75 -4.32
C ASN A 72 -22.38 -4.64 -5.37
N VAL A 73 -21.93 -4.92 -6.62
CA VAL A 73 -21.74 -3.87 -7.64
C VAL A 73 -22.93 -3.66 -8.55
N ARG A 74 -23.82 -4.65 -8.68
CA ARG A 74 -24.97 -4.61 -9.60
C ARG A 74 -26.23 -4.28 -8.81
N GLU A 75 -27.14 -3.52 -9.43
CA GLU A 75 -28.40 -3.11 -8.78
C GLU A 75 -29.27 -4.31 -8.35
N ASP A 76 -29.16 -5.43 -9.06
CA ASP A 76 -29.88 -6.68 -8.78
C ASP A 76 -29.15 -7.60 -7.79
N SER A 77 -27.96 -7.21 -7.32
CA SER A 77 -27.18 -8.05 -6.39
C SER A 77 -27.64 -7.86 -4.92
N PRO A 78 -27.53 -8.93 -4.11
CA PRO A 78 -28.11 -8.97 -2.76
C PRO A 78 -27.57 -7.91 -1.81
N TYR A 79 -26.32 -7.50 -2.02
CA TYR A 79 -25.62 -6.54 -1.15
C TYR A 79 -25.36 -5.19 -1.83
N PHE A 80 -26.06 -4.85 -2.90
CA PHE A 80 -25.91 -3.56 -3.58
C PHE A 80 -26.21 -2.37 -2.68
N TYR A 81 -27.07 -2.52 -1.71
CA TYR A 81 -27.39 -1.48 -0.71
C TYR A 81 -26.14 -1.03 0.06
N LEU A 82 -25.15 -1.91 0.32
CA LEU A 82 -23.89 -1.56 0.94
C LEU A 82 -23.06 -0.61 0.06
N THR A 83 -23.04 -0.86 -1.26
CA THR A 83 -22.38 0.03 -2.21
C THR A 83 -23.05 1.40 -2.27
N GLN A 84 -24.39 1.44 -2.21
CA GLN A 84 -25.11 2.71 -2.12
C GLN A 84 -24.77 3.47 -0.82
N MET A 85 -24.66 2.76 0.30
CA MET A 85 -24.25 3.37 1.57
C MET A 85 -22.80 3.85 1.53
N ALA A 86 -21.89 3.07 0.96
CA ALA A 86 -20.49 3.44 0.76
C ALA A 86 -20.40 4.71 -0.11
N ALA A 87 -21.14 4.78 -1.21
CA ALA A 87 -21.18 5.97 -2.08
C ALA A 87 -21.70 7.22 -1.33
N LYS A 88 -22.77 7.08 -0.55
CA LYS A 88 -23.27 8.18 0.31
C LYS A 88 -22.24 8.63 1.34
N CYS A 89 -21.54 7.66 1.94
CA CYS A 89 -20.46 7.94 2.88
C CYS A 89 -19.32 8.69 2.19
N THR A 90 -18.91 8.24 1.02
CA THR A 90 -17.87 8.91 0.22
C THR A 90 -18.25 10.34 -0.16
N ALA A 91 -19.48 10.56 -0.59
CA ALA A 91 -19.95 11.90 -0.94
C ALA A 91 -19.89 12.90 0.22
N LYS A 92 -20.05 12.42 1.45
CA LYS A 92 -20.03 13.26 2.66
C LYS A 92 -18.67 13.33 3.36
N ARG A 93 -17.91 12.22 3.35
CA ARG A 93 -16.73 12.01 4.19
C ARG A 93 -15.46 11.70 3.41
N MET A 94 -15.53 11.54 2.09
CA MET A 94 -14.43 11.14 1.20
C MET A 94 -13.81 9.77 1.55
N VAL A 95 -14.58 8.91 2.21
CA VAL A 95 -14.24 7.52 2.57
C VAL A 95 -15.49 6.66 2.45
N PRO A 96 -15.39 5.34 2.20
CA PRO A 96 -14.18 4.51 2.08
C PRO A 96 -13.40 4.70 0.78
N ASP A 97 -12.18 4.16 0.73
CA ASP A 97 -11.47 3.86 -0.50
C ASP A 97 -12.04 2.58 -1.14
N TYR A 98 -11.94 2.45 -2.47
CA TYR A 98 -12.51 1.32 -3.21
C TYR A 98 -11.44 0.47 -3.88
N ILE A 99 -11.64 -0.86 -3.85
CA ILE A 99 -10.86 -1.84 -4.59
C ILE A 99 -11.80 -2.72 -5.39
N SER A 100 -11.51 -2.94 -6.67
CA SER A 100 -12.24 -3.91 -7.50
C SER A 100 -11.62 -5.29 -7.36
N GLU A 101 -12.38 -6.24 -6.81
CA GLU A 101 -11.99 -7.65 -6.74
C GLU A 101 -11.66 -8.20 -8.12
N LYS A 102 -12.56 -8.00 -9.10
CA LYS A 102 -12.38 -8.44 -10.48
C LYS A 102 -11.06 -7.93 -11.06
N LYS A 103 -10.77 -6.63 -10.89
CA LYS A 103 -9.55 -6.04 -11.44
C LYS A 103 -8.29 -6.57 -10.75
N MET A 104 -8.36 -6.78 -9.45
CA MET A 104 -7.25 -7.36 -8.70
C MET A 104 -6.97 -8.80 -9.14
N ARG A 105 -8.00 -9.61 -9.35
CA ARG A 105 -7.87 -10.98 -9.89
C ARG A 105 -7.28 -10.98 -11.29
N GLU A 106 -7.76 -10.12 -12.19
CA GLU A 106 -7.21 -9.97 -13.54
C GLU A 106 -5.71 -9.63 -13.52
N LEU A 107 -5.30 -8.71 -12.68
CA LEU A 107 -3.89 -8.31 -12.54
C LEU A 107 -3.00 -9.45 -12.01
N LYS A 108 -3.53 -10.29 -11.12
CA LYS A 108 -2.81 -11.47 -10.63
C LYS A 108 -2.67 -12.53 -11.73
N LEU A 109 -3.77 -12.85 -12.43
CA LEU A 109 -3.76 -13.82 -13.54
C LEU A 109 -2.78 -13.37 -14.65
N SER A 110 -2.75 -12.08 -14.98
CA SER A 110 -1.79 -11.53 -15.97
C SER A 110 -0.33 -11.72 -15.57
N LYS A 111 -0.04 -11.90 -14.27
CA LYS A 111 1.29 -12.19 -13.72
C LYS A 111 1.57 -13.68 -13.56
N GLY A 112 0.74 -14.55 -14.13
CA GLY A 112 0.92 -16.01 -14.15
C GLY A 112 0.43 -16.73 -12.89
N GLU A 113 -0.46 -16.12 -12.09
CA GLU A 113 -1.19 -16.85 -11.05
C GLU A 113 -2.19 -17.80 -11.67
N THR A 114 -2.46 -18.92 -11.00
CA THR A 114 -3.54 -19.82 -11.37
C THR A 114 -4.88 -19.36 -10.84
N GLU A 115 -5.94 -19.65 -11.55
CA GLU A 115 -7.31 -19.42 -11.09
C GLU A 115 -7.53 -20.12 -9.74
N GLY A 116 -8.09 -19.40 -8.76
CA GLY A 116 -8.24 -19.90 -7.39
C GLY A 116 -7.14 -19.46 -6.39
N ASN A 117 -6.00 -18.98 -6.86
CA ASN A 117 -4.97 -18.36 -6.01
C ASN A 117 -5.14 -16.83 -5.93
N GLY A 118 -6.28 -16.34 -6.36
CA GLY A 118 -6.46 -14.94 -6.68
C GLY A 118 -7.42 -14.19 -5.78
N ASP A 119 -7.47 -14.49 -4.50
CA ASP A 119 -8.31 -13.73 -3.57
C ASP A 119 -7.89 -12.26 -3.52
N CYS A 120 -8.86 -11.41 -3.29
CA CYS A 120 -8.60 -10.01 -3.04
C CYS A 120 -7.87 -9.88 -1.70
N TYR A 121 -6.90 -9.00 -1.61
CA TYR A 121 -6.10 -8.79 -0.40
C TYR A 121 -5.94 -7.30 -0.11
N THR A 122 -5.78 -7.01 1.18
CA THR A 122 -5.64 -5.63 1.64
C THR A 122 -4.33 -4.99 1.19
N CYS A 123 -4.36 -3.69 0.98
CA CYS A 123 -3.14 -2.92 0.83
C CYS A 123 -2.45 -2.73 2.19
N MET A 124 -1.16 -2.50 2.14
CA MET A 124 -0.34 -2.12 3.29
C MET A 124 -0.27 -0.59 3.37
N GLY A 125 -0.55 -0.04 4.54
CA GLY A 125 -0.64 1.40 4.73
C GLY A 125 -1.72 2.02 3.85
N CYS A 126 -1.36 2.99 3.02
CA CYS A 126 -2.34 3.73 2.24
C CYS A 126 -2.81 2.98 0.99
N ARG A 127 -1.90 2.47 0.16
CA ARG A 127 -2.21 1.82 -1.14
C ARG A 127 -1.10 0.93 -1.68
N SER A 128 -0.14 0.53 -0.87
CA SER A 128 0.92 -0.36 -1.29
C SER A 128 0.46 -1.82 -1.24
N PHE A 129 0.66 -2.54 -2.33
CA PHE A 129 0.36 -3.97 -2.40
C PHE A 129 1.65 -4.77 -2.48
N LEU A 130 1.77 -5.76 -1.58
CA LEU A 130 2.89 -6.68 -1.59
C LEU A 130 2.55 -7.85 -2.51
N THR A 131 3.25 -7.97 -3.63
CA THR A 131 3.15 -9.14 -4.52
C THR A 131 4.31 -10.09 -4.25
N PRO A 132 4.16 -11.41 -4.45
CA PRO A 132 5.27 -12.33 -4.35
C PRO A 132 6.39 -11.93 -5.31
N ASP A 133 7.63 -11.98 -4.86
CA ASP A 133 8.76 -11.82 -5.75
C ASP A 133 8.92 -13.07 -6.62
N ARG A 134 8.86 -12.89 -7.93
CA ARG A 134 9.00 -13.94 -8.94
C ARG A 134 10.28 -13.79 -9.75
N SER A 135 11.22 -12.96 -9.29
CA SER A 135 12.45 -12.67 -10.02
C SER A 135 13.36 -13.90 -10.25
N GLY A 136 13.03 -15.05 -9.67
CA GLY A 136 13.79 -16.29 -9.82
C GLY A 136 15.16 -16.26 -9.17
N ASN A 137 15.44 -15.29 -8.32
CA ASN A 137 16.75 -15.09 -7.68
C ASN A 137 17.06 -16.11 -6.57
N GLY A 138 16.26 -17.15 -6.40
CA GLY A 138 16.50 -18.21 -5.41
C GLY A 138 16.26 -17.82 -3.96
N TYR A 139 15.77 -16.62 -3.71
CA TYR A 139 15.44 -16.12 -2.35
C TYR A 139 13.94 -16.08 -2.15
N ASP A 140 13.35 -17.23 -1.91
CA ASP A 140 11.94 -17.30 -1.51
C ASP A 140 11.82 -17.20 0.02
N ASN A 141 11.87 -15.97 0.53
CA ASN A 141 11.70 -15.70 1.95
C ASN A 141 10.24 -15.71 2.40
N VAL A 142 9.28 -15.84 1.49
CA VAL A 142 7.86 -15.94 1.80
C VAL A 142 7.59 -17.17 2.67
N ALA A 143 8.37 -18.25 2.52
CA ALA A 143 8.31 -19.44 3.36
C ALA A 143 8.54 -19.16 4.87
N ASN A 144 9.18 -18.04 5.22
CA ASN A 144 9.38 -17.64 6.61
C ASN A 144 8.17 -16.90 7.21
N ALA A 145 7.12 -16.69 6.45
CA ALA A 145 5.91 -16.04 6.93
C ALA A 145 5.15 -16.95 7.92
N GLY A 146 4.57 -16.34 8.96
CA GLY A 146 3.87 -17.06 10.01
C GLY A 146 2.67 -17.87 9.55
N ASN A 147 2.06 -17.50 8.43
CA ASN A 147 0.92 -18.17 7.80
C ASN A 147 1.27 -18.69 6.39
N TYR A 148 2.52 -19.07 6.16
CA TYR A 148 2.93 -19.69 4.92
C TYR A 148 2.26 -21.05 4.70
N GLU A 149 1.67 -21.21 3.51
CA GLU A 149 1.16 -22.49 3.01
C GLU A 149 1.88 -22.82 1.70
N PRO A 150 2.53 -23.99 1.59
CA PRO A 150 3.22 -24.38 0.36
C PRO A 150 2.28 -24.35 -0.85
N GLY A 151 2.74 -23.77 -1.96
CA GLY A 151 1.98 -23.66 -3.18
C GLY A 151 0.92 -22.55 -3.21
N LYS A 152 0.70 -21.84 -2.11
CA LYS A 152 -0.19 -20.67 -2.08
C LYS A 152 0.63 -19.38 -2.01
N PRO A 153 0.45 -18.44 -2.95
CA PRO A 153 1.06 -17.13 -2.89
C PRO A 153 0.59 -16.36 -1.66
N LYS A 154 1.51 -15.67 -1.01
CA LYS A 154 1.18 -14.83 0.14
C LYS A 154 1.26 -13.36 -0.21
N TYR A 155 0.17 -12.63 -0.02
CA TYR A 155 0.05 -11.21 -0.35
C TYR A 155 -0.06 -10.29 0.87
N TYR A 156 -0.17 -10.84 2.08
CA TYR A 156 -0.31 -10.10 3.34
C TYR A 156 0.56 -10.71 4.44
N GLY A 157 0.69 -10.00 5.56
CA GLY A 157 1.54 -10.42 6.69
C GLY A 157 3.04 -10.30 6.38
N ARG A 158 3.41 -9.46 5.42
CA ARG A 158 4.76 -8.98 5.15
C ARG A 158 4.84 -7.51 5.51
N PHE A 159 5.98 -6.85 5.33
CA PHE A 159 6.14 -5.47 5.78
C PHE A 159 6.94 -4.61 4.81
N ASN A 160 6.85 -3.30 5.01
CA ASN A 160 7.67 -2.32 4.34
C ASN A 160 8.73 -1.78 5.31
N GLN A 161 9.98 -1.72 4.88
CA GLN A 161 11.12 -1.25 5.69
C GLN A 161 11.14 0.27 5.86
N GLY A 162 10.38 0.99 5.03
CA GLY A 162 10.26 2.43 5.08
C GLY A 162 10.10 3.08 3.72
N VAL A 163 9.84 4.38 3.75
CA VAL A 163 9.61 5.19 2.55
C VAL A 163 10.55 6.38 2.55
N VAL A 164 11.08 6.72 1.38
CA VAL A 164 11.72 8.02 1.11
C VAL A 164 11.03 8.63 -0.10
N THR A 165 10.62 9.89 0.02
CA THR A 165 9.83 10.57 -1.02
C THR A 165 10.68 11.65 -1.68
N ILE A 166 10.76 11.61 -3.02
CA ILE A 166 11.37 12.67 -3.82
C ILE A 166 10.35 13.79 -4.09
N SER A 167 10.79 15.04 -3.98
CA SER A 167 10.02 16.22 -4.37
C SER A 167 10.29 16.52 -5.84
N LEU A 168 9.36 16.15 -6.72
CA LEU A 168 9.48 16.44 -8.16
C LEU A 168 9.46 17.95 -8.49
N PRO A 169 8.69 18.79 -7.77
CA PRO A 169 8.77 20.24 -7.95
C PRO A 169 10.15 20.82 -7.65
N ASP A 170 10.87 20.31 -6.65
CA ASP A 170 12.24 20.76 -6.38
C ASP A 170 13.16 20.50 -7.57
N VAL A 171 13.07 19.32 -8.16
CA VAL A 171 13.85 18.95 -9.37
C VAL A 171 13.52 19.89 -10.53
N ALA A 172 12.22 20.09 -10.79
CA ALA A 172 11.75 20.92 -11.90
C ALA A 172 12.19 22.39 -11.73
N LEU A 173 11.98 22.97 -10.55
CA LEU A 173 12.38 24.36 -10.27
C LEU A 173 13.89 24.55 -10.34
N SER A 174 14.66 23.60 -9.81
CA SER A 174 16.13 23.64 -9.83
C SER A 174 16.71 23.53 -11.24
N SER A 175 15.99 22.93 -12.18
CA SER A 175 16.38 22.87 -13.59
C SER A 175 16.16 24.17 -14.37
N HIS A 176 15.38 25.11 -13.80
CA HIS A 176 14.95 26.34 -14.48
C HIS A 176 14.27 26.11 -15.85
N GLY A 177 13.59 24.97 -16.01
CA GLY A 177 12.89 24.59 -17.26
C GLY A 177 13.77 23.95 -18.32
N ASP A 178 15.06 23.77 -18.07
CA ASP A 178 15.99 23.04 -18.95
C ASP A 178 15.79 21.54 -18.76
N LYS A 179 15.37 20.84 -19.83
CA LYS A 179 15.09 19.42 -19.79
C LYS A 179 16.35 18.55 -19.54
N ALA A 180 17.50 18.92 -20.11
CA ALA A 180 18.73 18.15 -19.90
C ALA A 180 19.17 18.23 -18.43
N LYS A 181 19.13 19.46 -17.88
CA LYS A 181 19.44 19.71 -16.49
C LYS A 181 18.42 19.07 -15.52
N PHE A 182 17.15 18.97 -15.94
CA PHE A 182 16.13 18.27 -15.16
C PHE A 182 16.52 16.82 -14.92
N TRP A 183 16.91 16.07 -15.95
CA TRP A 183 17.29 14.66 -15.83
C TRP A 183 18.56 14.48 -15.03
N GLU A 184 19.54 15.36 -15.17
CA GLU A 184 20.77 15.35 -14.36
C GLU A 184 20.47 15.50 -12.87
N ILE A 185 19.69 16.52 -12.50
CA ILE A 185 19.27 16.77 -11.11
C ILE A 185 18.39 15.63 -10.61
N PHE A 186 17.50 15.12 -11.46
CA PHE A 186 16.61 14.02 -11.09
C PHE A 186 17.40 12.76 -10.72
N ASP A 187 18.39 12.37 -11.52
CA ASP A 187 19.28 11.26 -11.21
C ASP A 187 20.07 11.48 -9.91
N GLU A 188 20.57 12.68 -9.69
CA GLU A 188 21.26 13.04 -8.44
C GLU A 188 20.33 12.86 -7.23
N ARG A 189 19.09 13.35 -7.31
CA ARG A 189 18.11 13.24 -6.23
C ARG A 189 17.63 11.79 -6.02
N LEU A 190 17.46 11.02 -7.09
CA LEU A 190 17.14 9.60 -6.99
C LEU A 190 18.26 8.82 -6.28
N GLU A 191 19.52 9.12 -6.59
CA GLU A 191 20.65 8.49 -5.89
C GLU A 191 20.71 8.87 -4.40
N LEU A 192 20.35 10.11 -4.03
CA LEU A 192 20.19 10.50 -2.62
C LEU A 192 19.05 9.73 -1.95
N CYS A 193 17.91 9.55 -2.63
CA CYS A 193 16.81 8.73 -2.13
C CYS A 193 17.26 7.28 -1.92
N ARG A 194 17.99 6.69 -2.87
CA ARG A 194 18.56 5.35 -2.74
C ARG A 194 19.46 5.23 -1.50
N LYS A 195 20.37 6.17 -1.31
CA LYS A 195 21.25 6.20 -0.13
C LYS A 195 20.46 6.27 1.18
N ALA A 196 19.42 7.09 1.22
CA ALA A 196 18.55 7.22 2.38
C ALA A 196 17.75 5.93 2.66
N LEU A 197 17.21 5.28 1.62
CA LEU A 197 16.55 3.98 1.71
C LEU A 197 17.52 2.91 2.21
N MET A 198 18.73 2.85 1.67
CA MET A 198 19.76 1.91 2.12
C MET A 198 20.21 2.18 3.57
N CYS A 199 20.22 3.43 4.01
CA CYS A 199 20.48 3.75 5.42
C CYS A 199 19.41 3.14 6.34
N ARG A 200 18.11 3.21 5.95
CA ARG A 200 17.02 2.56 6.67
C ARG A 200 17.18 1.05 6.69
N HIS A 201 17.41 0.44 5.54
CA HIS A 201 17.65 -0.99 5.41
C HIS A 201 18.82 -1.45 6.30
N ASN A 202 19.96 -0.78 6.19
CA ASN A 202 21.14 -1.13 6.98
C ASN A 202 20.93 -0.98 8.50
N ARG A 203 20.03 -0.07 8.93
CA ARG A 203 19.67 0.09 10.35
C ARG A 203 18.87 -1.10 10.89
N LEU A 204 18.16 -1.82 10.03
CA LEU A 204 17.40 -3.01 10.43
C LEU A 204 18.26 -4.26 10.53
N LYS A 205 19.38 -4.33 9.81
CA LYS A 205 20.28 -5.49 9.84
C LYS A 205 20.77 -5.78 11.26
N GLY A 206 20.82 -7.05 11.58
CA GLY A 206 21.23 -7.53 12.90
C GLY A 206 20.21 -7.28 14.01
N THR A 207 19.02 -6.73 13.70
CA THR A 207 17.95 -6.62 14.68
C THR A 207 17.48 -8.02 15.07
N LEU A 208 17.46 -8.29 16.37
CA LEU A 208 17.00 -9.59 16.90
C LEU A 208 15.48 -9.62 16.98
N SER A 209 14.92 -10.81 16.81
CA SER A 209 13.47 -11.06 16.92
C SER A 209 12.87 -10.62 18.26
N ASP A 210 13.70 -10.55 19.30
CA ASP A 210 13.32 -10.07 20.64
C ASP A 210 12.99 -8.57 20.68
N ALA A 211 13.41 -7.78 19.68
CA ALA A 211 13.09 -6.35 19.63
C ALA A 211 11.59 -6.08 19.48
N ALA A 212 10.85 -6.99 18.84
CA ALA A 212 9.39 -6.94 18.71
C ALA A 212 8.82 -8.38 18.57
N PRO A 213 8.70 -9.14 19.67
CA PRO A 213 8.34 -10.56 19.62
C PRO A 213 7.00 -10.82 18.93
N ILE A 214 5.99 -9.96 19.14
CA ILE A 214 4.67 -10.10 18.52
C ILE A 214 4.80 -10.07 16.98
N LEU A 215 5.66 -9.24 16.44
CA LEU A 215 5.89 -9.13 15.00
C LEU A 215 6.70 -10.32 14.47
N TRP A 216 7.79 -10.65 15.14
CA TRP A 216 8.82 -11.53 14.59
C TRP A 216 8.74 -12.98 15.04
N GLN A 217 8.25 -13.25 16.27
CA GLN A 217 8.23 -14.59 16.87
C GLN A 217 6.83 -15.22 16.88
N TYR A 218 5.78 -14.41 17.13
CA TYR A 218 4.43 -14.94 17.38
C TYR A 218 3.48 -14.88 16.17
N GLY A 219 4.00 -14.56 15.00
CA GLY A 219 3.30 -14.79 13.73
C GLY A 219 2.52 -13.61 13.16
N ALA A 220 2.64 -12.40 13.72
CA ALA A 220 2.05 -11.24 13.07
C ALA A 220 2.69 -10.99 11.69
N LEU A 221 4.02 -11.08 11.60
CA LEU A 221 4.77 -11.01 10.35
C LEU A 221 5.53 -12.30 10.06
N ALA A 222 6.21 -12.87 11.05
CA ALA A 222 7.04 -14.07 10.91
C ALA A 222 6.94 -14.97 12.16
N ARG A 223 7.57 -16.13 12.11
CA ARG A 223 7.76 -17.06 13.24
C ARG A 223 9.24 -17.42 13.37
N LEU A 224 10.04 -16.41 13.75
CA LEU A 224 11.45 -16.59 14.03
C LEU A 224 11.65 -17.14 15.44
N GLU A 225 12.76 -17.82 15.63
CA GLU A 225 13.18 -18.25 16.95
C GLU A 225 13.61 -17.03 17.81
N LYS A 226 13.55 -17.20 19.12
CA LYS A 226 14.01 -16.16 20.06
C LYS A 226 15.50 -15.88 19.84
N GLY A 227 15.86 -14.60 19.71
CA GLY A 227 17.24 -14.17 19.46
C GLY A 227 17.71 -14.33 18.01
N GLU A 228 16.85 -14.77 17.10
CA GLU A 228 17.17 -14.90 15.68
C GLU A 228 17.17 -13.53 15.00
N PRO A 229 18.20 -13.20 14.17
CA PRO A 229 18.20 -11.96 13.39
C PRO A 229 17.10 -11.94 12.34
N ILE A 230 16.50 -10.77 12.10
CA ILE A 230 15.45 -10.60 11.08
C ILE A 230 16.00 -10.48 9.66
N ASP A 231 17.31 -10.56 9.47
CA ASP A 231 18.01 -10.26 8.22
C ASP A 231 17.43 -10.99 7.00
N LYS A 232 17.09 -12.27 7.17
CA LYS A 232 16.48 -13.07 6.09
C LYS A 232 15.13 -12.55 5.61
N LEU A 233 14.46 -11.70 6.40
CA LEU A 233 13.18 -11.09 6.04
C LEU A 233 13.36 -9.76 5.28
N LEU A 234 14.57 -9.26 5.16
CA LEU A 234 14.86 -7.96 4.54
C LEU A 234 15.09 -8.06 3.03
N TYR A 235 15.12 -9.26 2.46
CA TYR A 235 15.47 -9.54 1.07
C TYR A 235 14.44 -10.44 0.39
N GLY A 236 14.57 -10.61 -0.92
CA GLY A 236 13.87 -11.63 -1.71
C GLY A 236 12.35 -11.45 -1.73
N GLY A 237 11.84 -10.24 -1.66
CA GLY A 237 10.40 -9.98 -1.74
C GLY A 237 9.60 -10.25 -0.47
N TYR A 238 10.21 -10.71 0.62
CA TYR A 238 9.50 -10.83 1.90
C TYR A 238 9.11 -9.46 2.47
N SER A 239 9.99 -8.48 2.34
CA SER A 239 9.70 -7.09 2.64
C SER A 239 10.05 -6.20 1.46
N THR A 240 9.47 -5.01 1.43
CA THR A 240 9.74 -3.99 0.44
C THR A 240 10.37 -2.76 1.09
N ILE A 241 10.98 -1.91 0.26
CA ILE A 241 11.35 -0.56 0.65
C ILE A 241 10.83 0.38 -0.43
N SER A 242 10.27 1.53 -0.08
CA SER A 242 9.49 2.32 -1.04
C SER A 242 10.15 3.64 -1.40
N LEU A 243 10.31 3.86 -2.70
CA LEU A 243 10.56 5.17 -3.28
C LEU A 243 9.21 5.85 -3.54
N GLY A 244 8.91 6.91 -2.81
CA GLY A 244 7.73 7.74 -3.03
C GLY A 244 8.05 8.96 -3.89
N TYR A 245 7.02 9.58 -4.43
CA TYR A 245 7.13 10.88 -5.10
C TYR A 245 5.98 11.81 -4.68
N ALA A 246 6.21 13.10 -4.81
CA ALA A 246 5.19 14.13 -4.61
C ALA A 246 5.33 15.22 -5.67
N GLY A 247 4.20 15.81 -6.05
CA GLY A 247 4.18 16.98 -6.92
C GLY A 247 4.39 16.70 -8.41
N LEU A 248 3.90 15.55 -8.92
CA LEU A 248 3.98 15.25 -10.36
C LEU A 248 3.25 16.31 -11.19
N TYR A 249 2.08 16.77 -10.75
CA TYR A 249 1.34 17.82 -11.44
C TYR A 249 2.17 19.10 -11.58
N GLU A 250 2.70 19.59 -10.48
CA GLU A 250 3.49 20.83 -10.43
C GLU A 250 4.76 20.72 -11.27
N CYS A 251 5.43 19.57 -11.20
CA CYS A 251 6.62 19.28 -12.00
C CYS A 251 6.30 19.35 -13.51
N VAL A 252 5.30 18.59 -13.94
CA VAL A 252 4.91 18.55 -15.36
C VAL A 252 4.42 19.93 -15.83
N LYS A 253 3.60 20.59 -15.03
CA LYS A 253 3.10 21.95 -15.34
C LYS A 253 4.23 22.95 -15.51
N TYR A 254 5.24 22.92 -14.65
CA TYR A 254 6.40 23.79 -14.74
C TYR A 254 7.26 23.50 -15.99
N MET A 255 7.50 22.21 -16.28
CA MET A 255 8.39 21.79 -17.36
C MET A 255 7.76 21.89 -18.76
N THR A 256 6.44 21.76 -18.87
CA THR A 256 5.74 21.66 -20.16
C THR A 256 4.72 22.77 -20.39
N GLY A 257 4.30 23.47 -19.33
CA GLY A 257 3.18 24.41 -19.38
C GLY A 257 1.81 23.75 -19.26
N HIS A 258 1.72 22.42 -19.29
CA HIS A 258 0.50 21.62 -19.32
C HIS A 258 0.33 20.74 -18.09
N SER A 259 -0.92 20.36 -17.78
CA SER A 259 -1.20 19.35 -16.76
C SER A 259 -0.70 17.97 -17.19
N HIS A 260 -0.33 17.12 -16.23
CA HIS A 260 0.02 15.72 -16.48
C HIS A 260 -1.15 14.88 -17.04
N THR A 261 -2.38 15.42 -16.99
CA THR A 261 -3.60 14.81 -17.56
C THR A 261 -3.98 15.37 -18.93
N GLU A 262 -3.30 16.40 -19.42
CA GLU A 262 -3.45 16.94 -20.76
C GLU A 262 -2.56 16.18 -21.75
N ALA A 263 -2.99 16.09 -23.01
CA ALA A 263 -2.27 15.32 -24.04
C ALA A 263 -0.80 15.73 -24.19
N GLU A 264 -0.50 17.01 -24.03
CA GLU A 264 0.83 17.60 -24.15
C GLU A 264 1.71 17.32 -22.91
N GLY A 265 1.11 17.20 -21.72
CA GLY A 265 1.83 16.96 -20.47
C GLY A 265 2.03 15.48 -20.14
N THR A 266 1.08 14.62 -20.55
CA THR A 266 1.09 13.18 -20.24
C THR A 266 2.39 12.47 -20.67
N PRO A 267 2.97 12.71 -21.87
CA PRO A 267 4.20 12.03 -22.26
C PRO A 267 5.35 12.28 -21.28
N PHE A 268 5.57 13.53 -20.88
CA PHE A 268 6.62 13.86 -19.92
C PHE A 268 6.36 13.24 -18.52
N ALA A 269 5.10 13.24 -18.08
CA ALA A 269 4.72 12.57 -16.85
C ALA A 269 5.05 11.07 -16.87
N MET A 270 4.77 10.40 -18.00
CA MET A 270 5.06 8.99 -18.19
C MET A 270 6.57 8.72 -18.24
N GLU A 271 7.36 9.58 -18.88
CA GLU A 271 8.82 9.49 -18.87
C GLU A 271 9.39 9.56 -17.45
N VAL A 272 8.91 10.50 -16.62
CA VAL A 272 9.34 10.65 -15.24
C VAL A 272 9.01 9.40 -14.43
N MET A 273 7.79 8.88 -14.55
CA MET A 273 7.36 7.68 -13.82
C MET A 273 8.10 6.42 -14.29
N GLN A 274 8.32 6.28 -15.61
CA GLN A 274 9.07 5.16 -16.15
C GLN A 274 10.52 5.18 -15.66
N HIS A 275 11.17 6.34 -15.67
CA HIS A 275 12.53 6.48 -15.18
C HIS A 275 12.67 6.07 -13.71
N MET A 276 11.70 6.44 -12.85
CA MET A 276 11.68 5.96 -11.46
C MET A 276 11.54 4.44 -11.36
N ASN A 277 10.66 3.84 -12.17
CA ASN A 277 10.49 2.40 -12.21
C ASN A 277 11.76 1.68 -12.65
N ASP A 278 12.44 2.19 -13.69
CA ASP A 278 13.67 1.63 -14.19
C ASP A 278 14.79 1.68 -13.14
N LYS A 279 14.90 2.79 -12.39
CA LYS A 279 15.83 2.91 -11.26
C LYS A 279 15.50 1.93 -10.13
N CYS A 280 14.24 1.75 -9.78
CA CYS A 280 13.84 0.74 -8.79
C CYS A 280 14.21 -0.68 -9.26
N ALA A 281 13.98 -1.01 -10.52
CA ALA A 281 14.37 -2.30 -11.09
C ALA A 281 15.90 -2.52 -11.08
N GLU A 282 16.69 -1.49 -11.43
CA GLU A 282 18.15 -1.50 -11.33
C GLU A 282 18.62 -1.78 -9.89
N TRP A 283 18.07 -1.05 -8.92
CA TRP A 283 18.43 -1.21 -7.50
C TRP A 283 18.03 -2.57 -6.95
N LYS A 284 16.85 -3.09 -7.34
CA LYS A 284 16.41 -4.44 -6.99
C LYS A 284 17.39 -5.49 -7.51
N ALA A 285 17.77 -5.42 -8.77
CA ALA A 285 18.73 -6.34 -9.39
C ALA A 285 20.11 -6.30 -8.70
N ALA A 286 20.57 -5.11 -8.30
CA ALA A 286 21.84 -4.94 -7.64
C ALA A 286 21.89 -5.37 -6.17
N THR A 287 20.75 -5.37 -5.46
CA THR A 287 20.70 -5.52 -4.00
C THR A 287 19.88 -6.71 -3.50
N ASN A 288 19.04 -7.29 -4.34
CA ASN A 288 18.01 -8.28 -3.96
C ASN A 288 17.03 -7.74 -2.90
N ILE A 289 16.84 -6.42 -2.85
CA ILE A 289 15.84 -5.74 -2.04
C ILE A 289 14.71 -5.30 -2.97
N ASP A 290 13.48 -5.48 -2.55
CA ASP A 290 12.30 -5.10 -3.34
C ASP A 290 12.00 -3.60 -3.15
N PHE A 291 12.32 -2.80 -4.20
CA PHE A 291 12.06 -1.37 -4.25
C PHE A 291 10.72 -1.06 -4.90
#